data_68e3e54744ce1cc238cf207b10443f27
#
_entry.id   68e3e54744ce1cc238cf207b10443f27
#
_cell.length_a   1.000
_cell.length_b   1.000
_cell.length_c   1.000
_cell.angle_alpha   90.00
_cell.angle_beta   90.00
_cell.angle_gamma   90.00
#
_symmetry.space_group_name_H-M   'P 1'
#
loop_
_entity.id
_entity.type
_entity.pdbx_description
1 polymer ?
#
loop_
_entity_poly.entity_id
_entity_poly.type
_entity_poly.pdbx_seq_one_letter_code
_entity_poly.pdbx_strand_id
1 'polypeptide(L)'
;MQFFGARVNLAKTLLYAINGGVDEKSGAQVGPRFEPIMDEYLDYDKVMERFEPFTDWLANLYVNTLNVIHYMHDKYSYEALEMALHDRDVFRTMACGIAGLSVAADSLSAIKYAKVKTIRNEAGVAVDFEIEGDYPKYGNNDDRVDDIACLLYTS
;
A
#
# COMPACT_ATOMS: atom_id res chain seq x y z
N MET A 1 16.78 -19.22 6.12
CA MET A 1 15.35 -19.41 5.85
C MET A 1 14.68 -18.04 5.69
N GLN A 2 13.88 -17.84 4.66
CA GLN A 2 13.21 -16.56 4.39
C GLN A 2 11.72 -16.73 4.62
N PHE A 3 11.13 -15.85 5.45
CA PHE A 3 9.71 -15.90 5.75
C PHE A 3 8.94 -14.87 4.92
N PHE A 4 7.89 -15.35 4.25
CA PHE A 4 6.86 -14.54 3.63
C PHE A 4 5.56 -14.74 4.39
N GLY A 5 5.31 -13.90 5.41
CA GLY A 5 4.07 -13.97 6.15
C GLY A 5 2.92 -13.22 5.51
N ALA A 6 3.21 -12.09 4.86
CA ALA A 6 2.20 -11.19 4.29
C ALA A 6 2.80 -10.26 3.22
N ARG A 7 1.92 -9.61 2.47
CA ARG A 7 2.27 -8.51 1.55
C ARG A 7 1.31 -7.36 1.79
N VAL A 8 1.80 -6.13 1.67
CA VAL A 8 0.97 -4.92 1.67
C VAL A 8 0.61 -4.54 0.24
N ASN A 9 -0.61 -4.03 0.04
CA ASN A 9 -1.09 -3.58 -1.26
C ASN A 9 -1.17 -2.05 -1.28
N LEU A 10 -0.18 -1.40 -1.90
CA LEU A 10 -0.08 0.06 -1.95
C LEU A 10 -1.23 0.71 -2.73
N ALA A 11 -1.71 0.09 -3.81
CA ALA A 11 -2.83 0.62 -4.56
C ALA A 11 -4.12 0.67 -3.73
N LYS A 12 -4.35 -0.37 -2.93
CA LYS A 12 -5.50 -0.42 -2.02
C LYS A 12 -5.33 0.57 -0.86
N THR A 13 -4.11 0.74 -0.38
CA THR A 13 -3.77 1.72 0.66
C THR A 13 -4.05 3.15 0.18
N LEU A 14 -3.71 3.47 -1.07
CA LEU A 14 -4.02 4.76 -1.68
C LEU A 14 -5.54 5.01 -1.74
N LEU A 15 -6.32 4.01 -2.14
CA LEU A 15 -7.78 4.10 -2.15
C LEU A 15 -8.35 4.32 -0.74
N TYR A 16 -7.80 3.64 0.27
CA TYR A 16 -8.19 3.84 1.66
C TYR A 16 -7.84 5.23 2.17
N ALA A 17 -6.68 5.77 1.80
CA ALA A 17 -6.30 7.13 2.15
C ALA A 17 -7.29 8.17 1.57
N ILE A 18 -7.72 7.99 0.31
CA ILE A 18 -8.75 8.85 -0.33
C ILE A 18 -10.10 8.73 0.41
N ASN A 19 -10.47 7.52 0.84
CA ASN A 19 -11.73 7.22 1.50
C ASN A 19 -11.71 7.36 3.04
N GLY A 20 -10.66 7.94 3.62
CA GLY A 20 -10.57 8.13 5.07
C GLY A 20 -10.47 6.81 5.87
N GLY A 21 -9.93 5.77 5.26
CA GLY A 21 -9.75 4.43 5.85
C GLY A 21 -10.92 3.48 5.66
N VAL A 22 -11.91 3.84 4.84
CA VAL A 22 -13.10 3.01 4.56
C VAL A 22 -12.89 2.16 3.31
N ASP A 23 -13.21 0.87 3.40
CA ASP A 23 -13.19 -0.05 2.28
C ASP A 23 -14.41 0.12 1.38
N GLU A 24 -14.20 0.29 0.09
CA GLU A 24 -15.27 0.58 -0.89
C GLU A 24 -16.22 -0.59 -1.12
N LYS A 25 -15.79 -1.82 -0.82
CA LYS A 25 -16.61 -3.02 -1.02
C LYS A 25 -17.47 -3.36 0.19
N SER A 26 -16.86 -3.33 1.37
CA SER A 26 -17.56 -3.72 2.62
C SER A 26 -18.16 -2.54 3.38
N GLY A 27 -17.72 -1.31 3.10
CA GLY A 27 -18.06 -0.12 3.89
C GLY A 27 -17.43 -0.10 5.28
N ALA A 28 -16.55 -1.06 5.58
CA ALA A 28 -15.93 -1.16 6.89
C ALA A 28 -14.75 -0.20 7.04
N GLN A 29 -14.54 0.30 8.26
CA GLN A 29 -13.33 1.03 8.62
C GLN A 29 -12.17 0.03 8.80
N VAL A 30 -11.18 0.06 7.91
CA VAL A 30 -10.07 -0.91 7.89
C VAL A 30 -8.73 -0.31 8.32
N GLY A 31 -8.64 0.99 8.46
CA GLY A 31 -7.44 1.71 8.88
C GLY A 31 -7.74 2.88 9.81
N PRO A 32 -6.75 3.74 10.08
CA PRO A 32 -6.96 4.97 10.81
C PRO A 32 -8.06 5.81 10.19
N ARG A 33 -8.84 6.48 11.02
CA ARG A 33 -9.85 7.42 10.54
C ARG A 33 -9.20 8.75 10.18
N PHE A 34 -9.23 9.06 8.91
CA PHE A 34 -8.93 10.39 8.39
C PHE A 34 -10.19 11.02 7.80
N GLU A 35 -10.18 12.31 7.63
CA GLU A 35 -11.20 12.97 6.84
C GLU A 35 -11.08 12.56 5.38
N PRO A 36 -12.12 11.98 4.75
CA PRO A 36 -12.07 11.58 3.36
C PRO A 36 -11.93 12.78 2.45
N ILE A 37 -11.25 12.60 1.31
CA ILE A 37 -11.13 13.63 0.30
C ILE A 37 -12.44 13.66 -0.48
N MET A 38 -13.26 14.71 -0.28
CA MET A 38 -14.60 14.83 -0.88
C MET A 38 -14.62 15.66 -2.16
N ASP A 39 -13.48 16.14 -2.63
CA ASP A 39 -13.38 16.93 -3.85
C ASP A 39 -13.88 16.14 -5.08
N GLU A 40 -14.47 16.82 -6.04
CA GLU A 40 -14.90 16.21 -7.30
C GLU A 40 -13.70 15.73 -8.12
N TYR A 41 -12.62 16.52 -8.14
CA TYR A 41 -11.36 16.19 -8.77
C TYR A 41 -10.28 16.05 -7.71
N LEU A 42 -9.44 15.03 -7.82
CA LEU A 42 -8.36 14.78 -6.88
C LEU A 42 -7.21 15.78 -7.10
N ASP A 43 -6.73 16.33 -6.00
CA ASP A 43 -5.52 17.14 -5.94
C ASP A 43 -4.36 16.31 -5.41
N TYR A 44 -3.20 16.36 -6.08
CA TYR A 44 -2.05 15.54 -5.75
C TYR A 44 -1.51 15.79 -4.34
N ASP A 45 -1.37 17.05 -3.95
CA ASP A 45 -0.80 17.40 -2.65
C ASP A 45 -1.74 16.98 -1.51
N LYS A 46 -3.05 17.17 -1.68
CA LYS A 46 -4.06 16.66 -0.73
C LYS A 46 -4.04 15.14 -0.60
N VAL A 47 -3.91 14.42 -1.72
CA VAL A 47 -3.83 12.97 -1.71
C VAL A 47 -2.58 12.52 -0.97
N MET A 48 -1.41 13.14 -1.24
CA MET A 48 -0.16 12.81 -0.55
C MET A 48 -0.24 13.11 0.95
N GLU A 49 -0.82 14.24 1.35
CA GLU A 49 -1.03 14.60 2.77
C GLU A 49 -1.81 13.52 3.55
N ARG A 50 -2.70 12.79 2.89
CA ARG A 50 -3.45 11.68 3.50
C ARG A 50 -2.74 10.34 3.35
N PHE A 51 -2.05 10.14 2.24
CA PHE A 51 -1.42 8.87 1.90
C PHE A 51 -0.16 8.60 2.75
N GLU A 52 0.70 9.59 2.97
CA GLU A 52 1.92 9.45 3.76
C GLU A 52 1.65 8.96 5.20
N PRO A 53 0.79 9.59 6.01
CA PRO A 53 0.48 9.07 7.34
C PRO A 53 -0.19 7.69 7.34
N PHE A 54 -0.90 7.36 6.26
CA PHE A 54 -1.53 6.05 6.12
C PHE A 54 -0.49 4.96 5.82
N THR A 55 0.52 5.26 5.00
CA THR A 55 1.65 4.36 4.73
C THR A 55 2.53 4.15 5.95
N ASP A 56 2.80 5.19 6.73
CA ASP A 56 3.51 5.09 8.02
C ASP A 56 2.81 4.15 9.00
N TRP A 57 1.50 4.32 9.14
CA TRP A 57 0.70 3.41 9.97
C TRP A 57 0.77 1.98 9.45
N LEU A 58 0.63 1.78 8.13
CA LEU A 58 0.67 0.47 7.50
C LEU A 58 2.03 -0.20 7.67
N ALA A 59 3.13 0.54 7.50
CA ALA A 59 4.49 0.03 7.69
C ALA A 59 4.69 -0.47 9.14
N ASN A 60 4.27 0.32 10.12
CA ASN A 60 4.31 -0.07 11.52
C ASN A 60 3.48 -1.33 11.81
N LEU A 61 2.25 -1.39 11.30
CA LEU A 61 1.38 -2.55 11.43
C LEU A 61 2.00 -3.79 10.80
N TYR A 62 2.57 -3.64 9.61
CA TYR A 62 3.18 -4.72 8.85
C TYR A 62 4.40 -5.31 9.56
N VAL A 63 5.34 -4.47 9.97
CA VAL A 63 6.55 -4.91 10.69
C VAL A 63 6.18 -5.58 12.02
N ASN A 64 5.25 -5.00 12.78
CA ASN A 64 4.78 -5.61 14.03
C ASN A 64 4.10 -6.96 13.80
N THR A 65 3.30 -7.09 12.73
CA THR A 65 2.66 -8.36 12.37
C THR A 65 3.70 -9.43 12.03
N LEU A 66 4.71 -9.09 11.23
CA LEU A 66 5.81 -10.01 10.91
C LEU A 66 6.59 -10.42 12.17
N ASN A 67 6.87 -9.48 13.07
CA ASN A 67 7.53 -9.78 14.34
C ASN A 67 6.72 -10.75 15.20
N VAL A 68 5.40 -10.60 15.26
CA VAL A 68 4.52 -11.54 15.98
C VAL A 68 4.56 -12.93 15.33
N ILE A 69 4.52 -13.02 14.00
CA ILE A 69 4.63 -14.28 13.26
C ILE A 69 5.96 -14.97 13.59
N HIS A 70 7.07 -14.25 13.52
CA HIS A 70 8.40 -14.78 13.83
C HIS A 70 8.49 -15.23 15.30
N TYR A 71 7.98 -14.44 16.23
CA TYR A 71 7.93 -14.82 17.64
C TYR A 71 7.14 -16.12 17.87
N MET A 72 6.01 -16.30 17.20
CA MET A 72 5.21 -17.52 17.32
C MET A 72 5.92 -18.74 16.73
N HIS A 73 6.64 -18.56 15.62
CA HIS A 73 7.47 -19.62 15.05
C HIS A 73 8.61 -20.03 15.99
N ASP A 74 9.27 -19.08 16.62
CA ASP A 74 10.30 -19.34 17.63
C ASP A 74 9.74 -20.06 18.84
N LYS A 75 8.63 -19.58 19.38
CA LYS A 75 7.98 -20.14 20.56
C LYS A 75 7.66 -21.62 20.43
N TYR A 76 7.27 -22.04 19.23
CA TYR A 76 6.93 -23.43 18.94
C TYR A 76 8.04 -24.21 18.24
N SER A 77 9.25 -23.64 18.14
CA SER A 77 10.43 -24.26 17.50
C SER A 77 10.19 -24.73 16.07
N TYR A 78 9.25 -24.10 15.37
CA TYR A 78 8.81 -24.51 14.03
C TYR A 78 9.96 -24.52 13.02
N GLU A 79 10.78 -23.46 13.00
CA GLU A 79 11.92 -23.36 12.11
C GLU A 79 13.02 -24.40 12.43
N ALA A 80 13.31 -24.61 13.70
CA ALA A 80 14.30 -25.58 14.13
C ALA A 80 13.90 -26.99 13.71
N LEU A 81 12.63 -27.33 13.77
CA LEU A 81 12.11 -28.63 13.31
C LEU A 81 12.22 -28.79 11.80
N GLU A 82 11.82 -27.78 11.04
CA GLU A 82 11.90 -27.84 9.57
C GLU A 82 13.32 -27.86 9.04
N MET A 83 14.26 -27.16 9.70
CA MET A 83 15.64 -27.06 9.29
C MET A 83 16.54 -28.15 9.86
N ALA A 84 16.01 -29.04 10.70
CA ALA A 84 16.82 -30.09 11.38
C ALA A 84 17.60 -31.03 10.45
N LEU A 85 17.15 -31.19 9.21
CA LEU A 85 17.80 -32.00 8.18
C LEU A 85 18.66 -31.19 7.20
N HIS A 86 18.65 -29.87 7.29
CA HIS A 86 19.31 -28.98 6.33
C HIS A 86 20.44 -28.17 6.97
N ASP A 87 20.17 -27.53 8.11
CA ASP A 87 21.12 -26.65 8.77
C ASP A 87 21.11 -26.82 10.27
N ARG A 88 22.28 -26.84 10.85
CA ARG A 88 22.44 -26.85 12.31
C ARG A 88 22.05 -25.51 12.93
N ASP A 89 22.50 -24.43 12.31
CA ASP A 89 22.28 -23.07 12.77
C ASP A 89 21.33 -22.36 11.78
N VAL A 90 20.14 -22.03 12.26
CA VAL A 90 19.11 -21.38 11.42
C VAL A 90 19.43 -19.91 11.21
N PHE A 91 19.83 -19.55 9.98
CA PHE A 91 19.95 -18.15 9.58
C PHE A 91 18.59 -17.62 9.09
N ARG A 92 18.10 -16.57 9.74
CA ARG A 92 16.80 -15.98 9.47
C ARG A 92 16.93 -14.69 8.70
N THR A 93 16.09 -14.53 7.71
CA THR A 93 15.93 -13.29 6.96
C THR A 93 14.46 -12.93 6.92
N MET A 94 14.17 -11.65 7.04
CA MET A 94 12.82 -11.11 6.90
C MET A 94 12.73 -10.34 5.57
N ALA A 95 11.69 -10.59 4.81
CA ALA A 95 11.40 -9.84 3.60
C ALA A 95 10.07 -9.11 3.73
N CYS A 96 10.10 -7.81 3.45
CA CYS A 96 8.91 -6.99 3.39
C CYS A 96 8.43 -6.93 1.93
N GLY A 97 7.29 -7.56 1.64
CA GLY A 97 6.74 -7.64 0.29
C GLY A 97 5.70 -6.55 0.05
N ILE A 98 5.85 -5.83 -1.06
CA ILE A 98 4.87 -4.85 -1.55
C ILE A 98 4.20 -5.40 -2.81
N ALA A 99 2.90 -5.12 -2.94
CA ALA A 99 2.10 -5.36 -4.15
C ALA A 99 1.44 -4.06 -4.60
N GLY A 100 1.11 -3.96 -5.87
CA GLY A 100 0.40 -2.81 -6.43
C GLY A 100 1.24 -1.54 -6.58
N LEU A 101 2.58 -1.64 -6.56
CA LEU A 101 3.47 -0.49 -6.74
C LEU A 101 3.20 0.24 -8.07
N SER A 102 3.16 -0.50 -9.19
CA SER A 102 2.89 0.08 -10.52
C SER A 102 1.53 0.75 -10.58
N VAL A 103 0.51 0.13 -10.01
CA VAL A 103 -0.85 0.70 -9.99
C VAL A 103 -0.91 1.97 -9.12
N ALA A 104 -0.24 1.98 -7.98
CA ALA A 104 -0.16 3.17 -7.12
C ALA A 104 0.62 4.31 -7.81
N ALA A 105 1.75 3.99 -8.45
CA ALA A 105 2.54 4.96 -9.21
C ALA A 105 1.75 5.56 -10.37
N ASP A 106 1.06 4.74 -11.16
CA ASP A 106 0.20 5.20 -12.26
C ASP A 106 -0.97 6.04 -11.77
N SER A 107 -1.58 5.65 -10.65
CA SER A 107 -2.68 6.41 -10.05
C SER A 107 -2.22 7.79 -9.56
N LEU A 108 -1.10 7.86 -8.86
CA LEU A 108 -0.52 9.14 -8.42
C LEU A 108 -0.03 9.99 -9.60
N SER A 109 0.51 9.36 -10.64
CA SER A 109 0.87 10.04 -11.89
C SER A 109 -0.36 10.63 -12.58
N ALA A 110 -1.46 9.87 -12.67
CA ALA A 110 -2.71 10.37 -13.22
C ALA A 110 -3.26 11.57 -12.42
N ILE A 111 -3.25 11.49 -11.09
CA ILE A 111 -3.70 12.57 -10.20
C ILE A 111 -2.82 13.82 -10.38
N LYS A 112 -1.51 13.64 -10.60
CA LYS A 112 -0.54 14.75 -10.73
C LYS A 112 -0.56 15.44 -12.09
N TYR A 113 -0.75 14.67 -13.17
CA TYR A 113 -0.54 15.16 -14.54
C TYR A 113 -1.80 15.20 -15.40
N ALA A 114 -2.89 14.58 -14.96
CA ALA A 114 -4.18 14.60 -15.62
C ALA A 114 -5.27 15.13 -14.66
N LYS A 115 -6.53 15.08 -15.08
CA LYS A 115 -7.67 15.37 -14.23
C LYS A 115 -8.36 14.07 -13.84
N VAL A 116 -8.38 13.76 -12.56
CA VAL A 116 -9.01 12.54 -12.04
C VAL A 116 -10.27 12.92 -11.28
N LYS A 117 -11.41 12.59 -11.87
CA LYS A 117 -12.74 12.78 -11.27
C LYS A 117 -13.10 11.56 -10.43
N THR A 118 -13.59 11.81 -9.22
CA THR A 118 -14.00 10.76 -8.29
C THR A 118 -15.46 10.40 -8.48
N ILE A 119 -15.76 9.12 -8.70
CA ILE A 119 -17.11 8.57 -8.70
C ILE A 119 -17.39 7.95 -7.35
N ARG A 120 -18.46 8.41 -6.68
CA ARG A 120 -18.81 7.99 -5.32
C ARG A 120 -20.14 7.25 -5.29
N ASN A 121 -20.26 6.31 -4.37
CA ASN A 121 -21.52 5.66 -4.06
C ASN A 121 -22.43 6.54 -3.17
N GLU A 122 -23.61 6.05 -2.83
CA GLU A 122 -24.60 6.75 -1.98
C GLU A 122 -24.05 7.08 -0.58
N ALA A 123 -23.08 6.34 -0.09
CA ALA A 123 -22.43 6.59 1.20
C ALA A 123 -21.26 7.60 1.11
N GLY A 124 -20.99 8.17 -0.08
CA GLY A 124 -19.91 9.11 -0.31
C GLY A 124 -18.52 8.47 -0.48
N VAL A 125 -18.43 7.14 -0.52
CA VAL A 125 -17.19 6.42 -0.69
C VAL A 125 -16.79 6.38 -2.16
N ALA A 126 -15.54 6.73 -2.49
CA ALA A 126 -15.02 6.63 -3.85
C ALA A 126 -14.91 5.15 -4.26
N VAL A 127 -15.56 4.82 -5.38
CA VAL A 127 -15.67 3.45 -5.90
C VAL A 127 -15.10 3.32 -7.31
N ASP A 128 -14.97 4.43 -8.04
CA ASP A 128 -14.41 4.46 -9.40
C ASP A 128 -13.85 5.85 -9.72
N PHE A 129 -13.11 5.96 -10.82
CA PHE A 129 -12.45 7.19 -11.24
C PHE A 129 -12.55 7.37 -12.75
N GLU A 130 -12.85 8.58 -13.19
CA GLU A 130 -12.75 9.00 -14.59
C GLU A 130 -11.49 9.84 -14.78
N ILE A 131 -10.67 9.50 -15.77
CA ILE A 131 -9.41 10.19 -16.05
C ILE A 131 -9.55 10.94 -17.37
N GLU A 132 -9.35 12.26 -17.33
CA GLU A 132 -9.35 13.14 -18.49
C GLU A 132 -7.93 13.69 -18.70
N GLY A 133 -7.36 13.43 -19.88
CA GLY A 133 -6.00 13.84 -20.25
C GLY A 133 -5.03 12.68 -20.29
N ASP A 134 -3.77 12.99 -20.64
CA ASP A 134 -2.69 12.02 -20.74
C ASP A 134 -1.72 12.19 -19.56
N TYR A 135 -1.12 11.09 -19.12
CA TYR A 135 -0.19 11.06 -18.00
C TYR A 135 0.89 10.00 -18.19
N PRO A 136 2.10 10.20 -17.63
CA PRO A 136 3.16 9.21 -17.67
C PRO A 136 2.75 7.90 -17.00
N LYS A 137 3.05 6.76 -17.64
CA LYS A 137 2.76 5.42 -17.12
C LYS A 137 4.04 4.69 -16.78
N TYR A 138 4.05 4.05 -15.62
CA TYR A 138 5.19 3.30 -15.11
C TYR A 138 5.59 2.16 -16.06
N GLY A 139 6.90 1.95 -16.21
CA GLY A 139 7.46 0.92 -17.10
C GLY A 139 7.73 1.39 -18.52
N ASN A 140 7.55 2.68 -18.83
CA ASN A 140 7.82 3.27 -20.14
C ASN A 140 9.09 4.15 -20.16
N ASN A 141 9.95 4.03 -19.16
CA ASN A 141 11.19 4.82 -19.03
C ASN A 141 10.91 6.33 -19.03
N ASP A 142 9.97 6.78 -18.21
CA ASP A 142 9.61 8.17 -18.00
C ASP A 142 9.91 8.56 -16.54
N ASP A 143 10.93 9.40 -16.35
CA ASP A 143 11.44 9.80 -15.04
C ASP A 143 10.34 10.39 -14.13
N ARG A 144 9.31 11.02 -14.70
CA ARG A 144 8.24 11.65 -13.94
C ARG A 144 7.43 10.65 -13.10
N VAL A 145 7.15 9.47 -13.65
CA VAL A 145 6.43 8.39 -12.93
C VAL A 145 7.39 7.45 -12.22
N ASP A 146 8.61 7.28 -12.74
CA ASP A 146 9.64 6.47 -12.12
C ASP A 146 10.09 7.08 -10.78
N ASP A 147 10.17 8.42 -10.68
CA ASP A 147 10.40 9.14 -9.42
C ASP A 147 9.28 8.91 -8.39
N ILE A 148 8.01 8.87 -8.84
CA ILE A 148 6.88 8.54 -7.97
C ILE A 148 7.01 7.10 -7.46
N ALA A 149 7.33 6.15 -8.34
CA ALA A 149 7.53 4.76 -7.95
C ALA A 149 8.72 4.59 -6.99
N CYS A 150 9.81 5.34 -7.21
CA CYS A 150 10.96 5.38 -6.32
C CYS A 150 10.58 5.90 -4.93
N LEU A 151 9.82 6.99 -4.86
CA LEU A 151 9.29 7.52 -3.59
C LEU A 151 8.48 6.45 -2.84
N LEU A 152 7.56 5.77 -3.52
CA LEU A 152 6.72 4.73 -2.93
C LEU A 152 7.50 3.50 -2.43
N TYR A 153 8.62 3.18 -3.08
CA TYR A 153 9.45 2.05 -2.70
C TYR A 153 10.38 2.36 -1.52
N THR A 154 10.73 3.62 -1.33
CA THR A 154 11.69 4.08 -0.32
C THR A 154 11.04 4.65 0.95
N SER A 155 9.73 4.86 0.94
CA SER A 155 8.92 5.27 2.10
C SER A 155 8.58 4.08 3.00
#